data_6a40ab6bece884436521588a7111132f
#
_entry.id   6a40ab6bece884436521588a7111132f
#
_cell.length_a   1.000
_cell.length_b   1.000
_cell.length_c   1.000
_cell.angle_alpha   90.00
_cell.angle_beta   90.00
_cell.angle_gamma   90.00
#
_symmetry.space_group_name_H-M   'P 1'
#
loop_
_entity.id
_entity.type
_entity.pdbx_description
1 polymer ?
#
loop_
_entity_poly.entity_id
_entity_poly.type
_entity_poly.pdbx_seq_one_letter_code
_entity_poly.pdbx_strand_id
1 'polypeptide(L)'
;LFDNPARTAPGSTTEVPRILATPLHQSDQNRALRRTGIFAASVLGLLALAYFIDLAMSAGDVPRGVTVAGVPVGGISRVAAEQRLREQLEPRLSHPITLEAGDVNATLDPARAGLSLDWPATVDQAGKQPLNPWTRLSSLWRTREMSVVTATDRAALIGALQGLLSKTDREPIEGTIHFVGTRPVAVEPRSGQHLDVAASTDLILARGIRGGTVRVPVTTQPVRTTADGIRAALHDIVEPAVSAPVKVTGDGHDAMLMPDVIAAALRFAPDSRGGLTTTIDNPTVIAALNPQLDSTQRPGKNAEIMIQGVAPVVLPSVDGRGIDWAASLLPLLDVLHNSGSQRSLAASYVTLPPTLSTAQATALGITTQIATFTTGGFAADSGQNIRRVAEQVNGAILRPGETFSLNGYTGPRNAATGYVDAGIIDHGRPSRGIGGGISQFATTLYNATYFAGLTDVEHKEHSYYISRYPAAREATVFEGAIDVKFRDDSSTGILIQTIWTPTSITVTLWGTKHVVVESITGPRTDFIDQKSETVTGQPCTATQGERGFSITDTRVIRDAKTHAEISRHTRKVTYDPEPQVICAA
;
A
#
# COMPACT_ATOMS: atom_id res chain seq x y z
N LEU A 1 -45.21 40.89 -31.24
CA LEU A 1 -45.46 42.25 -31.67
C LEU A 1 -46.23 42.20 -32.97
N PHE A 2 -47.50 42.67 -32.88
CA PHE A 2 -48.34 43.31 -33.90
C PHE A 2 -48.68 42.45 -35.13
N ASP A 3 -49.80 42.45 -35.72
CA ASP A 3 -51.16 42.96 -35.38
C ASP A 3 -52.06 42.55 -36.54
N ASN A 4 -53.26 42.28 -36.24
CA ASN A 4 -54.43 42.16 -37.18
C ASN A 4 -54.73 43.57 -37.80
N PRO A 5 -55.49 43.82 -38.84
CA PRO A 5 -56.90 43.43 -38.96
C PRO A 5 -57.47 43.33 -40.40
N ALA A 6 -58.56 42.59 -40.55
CA ALA A 6 -59.91 42.97 -40.88
C ALA A 6 -60.26 43.69 -42.18
N ARG A 7 -61.46 43.29 -42.65
CA ARG A 7 -62.47 44.00 -43.47
C ARG A 7 -62.38 43.80 -45.00
N THR A 8 -63.39 43.60 -45.77
CA THR A 8 -64.85 43.78 -45.70
C THR A 8 -65.44 43.25 -47.00
N ALA A 9 -66.71 42.87 -46.95
CA ALA A 9 -67.59 42.62 -48.09
C ALA A 9 -67.87 43.90 -48.88
N PRO A 10 -68.59 43.95 -50.03
CA PRO A 10 -69.91 43.45 -50.26
C PRO A 10 -70.20 42.95 -51.68
N GLY A 11 -71.19 42.15 -51.96
CA GLY A 11 -72.55 42.34 -52.39
C GLY A 11 -72.75 42.71 -53.86
N SER A 12 -73.45 41.87 -54.58
CA SER A 12 -74.48 42.41 -55.49
C SER A 12 -75.41 41.30 -55.94
N THR A 13 -76.67 41.60 -55.76
CA THR A 13 -77.94 41.05 -56.25
C THR A 13 -77.99 41.01 -57.79
N THR A 14 -78.59 39.97 -58.36
CA THR A 14 -79.55 40.10 -59.51
C THR A 14 -80.41 38.85 -59.58
N GLU A 15 -81.59 39.05 -59.30
CA GLU A 15 -82.89 38.84 -59.93
C GLU A 15 -83.12 37.56 -60.76
N VAL A 16 -84.32 37.04 -60.43
CA VAL A 16 -85.07 35.88 -60.94
C VAL A 16 -85.65 36.15 -62.31
N PRO A 17 -85.96 35.14 -63.12
CA PRO A 17 -87.35 35.02 -63.51
C PRO A 17 -88.00 33.67 -63.23
N ARG A 18 -89.24 33.76 -62.74
CA ARG A 18 -90.24 32.69 -62.68
C ARG A 18 -90.60 32.18 -64.07
N ILE A 19 -90.66 30.87 -64.24
CA ILE A 19 -91.46 30.23 -65.28
C ILE A 19 -92.38 29.21 -64.57
N LEU A 20 -93.66 29.32 -64.89
CA LEU A 20 -94.84 28.59 -64.46
C LEU A 20 -94.72 27.07 -64.55
N ALA A 21 -95.13 26.36 -63.57
CA ALA A 21 -95.38 24.94 -63.53
C ALA A 21 -96.81 24.62 -64.00
N THR A 22 -96.95 23.63 -64.79
CA THR A 22 -98.18 22.91 -65.06
C THR A 22 -98.15 21.53 -64.41
N PRO A 23 -99.21 21.05 -63.71
CA PRO A 23 -99.18 19.81 -62.95
C PRO A 23 -99.32 18.57 -63.83
N LEU A 24 -98.34 17.60 -63.73
CA LEU A 24 -98.46 16.27 -64.28
C LEU A 24 -98.83 15.25 -63.21
N HIS A 25 -99.85 14.63 -63.37
CA HIS A 25 -100.52 13.40 -62.97
C HIS A 25 -99.86 12.58 -61.86
N GLN A 26 -100.52 12.46 -60.69
CA GLN A 26 -100.19 11.82 -59.45
C GLN A 26 -100.23 10.27 -59.46
N SER A 27 -100.43 9.57 -60.57
CA SER A 27 -100.56 8.10 -60.63
C SER A 27 -99.34 7.33 -60.94
N ASP A 28 -98.29 7.94 -61.54
CA ASP A 28 -97.04 7.21 -62.00
C ASP A 28 -95.94 7.33 -60.93
N GLN A 29 -95.96 8.27 -60.06
CA GLN A 29 -94.94 8.41 -59.00
C GLN A 29 -95.00 7.28 -57.93
N ASN A 30 -96.19 6.78 -57.64
CA ASN A 30 -96.36 5.72 -56.64
C ASN A 30 -95.88 4.32 -57.14
N ARG A 31 -95.84 4.06 -58.47
CA ARG A 31 -95.34 2.84 -59.04
C ARG A 31 -93.78 2.82 -59.15
N ALA A 32 -93.17 3.97 -59.45
CA ALA A 32 -91.74 4.15 -59.46
C ALA A 32 -91.18 4.07 -58.04
N LEU A 33 -91.77 4.74 -57.07
CA LEU A 33 -91.35 4.69 -55.66
C LEU A 33 -91.47 3.28 -55.06
N ARG A 34 -92.51 2.51 -55.42
CA ARG A 34 -92.68 1.14 -54.98
C ARG A 34 -91.60 0.20 -55.59
N ARG A 35 -91.26 0.36 -56.90
CA ARG A 35 -90.24 -0.41 -57.59
C ARG A 35 -88.86 -0.05 -57.08
N THR A 36 -88.54 1.23 -56.82
CA THR A 36 -87.31 1.72 -56.24
C THR A 36 -87.19 1.25 -54.77
N GLY A 37 -88.26 1.25 -54.02
CA GLY A 37 -88.34 0.77 -52.65
C GLY A 37 -88.10 -0.76 -52.52
N ILE A 38 -88.70 -1.53 -53.44
CA ILE A 38 -88.48 -2.99 -53.48
C ILE A 38 -87.06 -3.29 -53.93
N PHE A 39 -86.52 -2.58 -54.89
CA PHE A 39 -85.11 -2.74 -55.31
C PHE A 39 -84.14 -2.33 -54.19
N ALA A 40 -84.36 -1.22 -53.53
CA ALA A 40 -83.52 -0.80 -52.37
C ALA A 40 -83.66 -1.78 -51.20
N ALA A 41 -84.86 -2.30 -50.93
CA ALA A 41 -85.07 -3.29 -49.88
C ALA A 41 -84.37 -4.67 -50.24
N SER A 42 -84.46 -5.03 -51.54
CA SER A 42 -83.74 -6.26 -51.99
C SER A 42 -82.19 -6.11 -51.93
N VAL A 43 -81.69 -4.93 -52.30
CA VAL A 43 -80.25 -4.62 -52.17
C VAL A 43 -79.80 -4.62 -50.70
N LEU A 44 -80.61 -3.97 -49.84
CA LEU A 44 -80.37 -3.96 -48.40
C LEU A 44 -80.43 -5.39 -47.79
N GLY A 45 -81.42 -6.21 -48.25
CA GLY A 45 -81.53 -7.58 -47.84
C GLY A 45 -80.34 -8.44 -48.25
N LEU A 46 -79.91 -8.21 -49.51
CA LEU A 46 -78.70 -8.91 -50.00
C LEU A 46 -77.42 -8.47 -49.28
N LEU A 47 -77.30 -7.15 -48.98
CA LEU A 47 -76.19 -6.61 -48.21
C LEU A 47 -76.23 -7.13 -46.76
N ALA A 48 -77.40 -7.18 -46.15
CA ALA A 48 -77.56 -7.79 -44.82
C ALA A 48 -77.28 -9.27 -44.79
N LEU A 49 -77.73 -10.04 -45.80
CA LEU A 49 -77.41 -11.45 -45.94
C LEU A 49 -75.88 -11.66 -46.12
N ALA A 50 -75.27 -10.88 -47.02
CA ALA A 50 -73.83 -10.91 -47.22
C ALA A 50 -73.04 -10.56 -45.96
N TYR A 51 -73.54 -9.58 -45.16
CA TYR A 51 -72.96 -9.22 -43.89
C TYR A 51 -73.10 -10.35 -42.85
N PHE A 52 -74.27 -11.01 -42.75
CA PHE A 52 -74.44 -12.15 -41.80
C PHE A 52 -73.63 -13.37 -42.23
N ILE A 53 -73.54 -13.63 -43.55
CA ILE A 53 -72.65 -14.71 -44.07
C ILE A 53 -71.21 -14.37 -43.72
N ASP A 54 -70.76 -13.15 -43.96
CA ASP A 54 -69.43 -12.68 -43.63
C ASP A 54 -69.16 -12.77 -42.11
N LEU A 55 -70.12 -12.39 -41.30
CA LEU A 55 -70.05 -12.49 -39.83
C LEU A 55 -69.88 -13.96 -39.38
N ALA A 56 -70.66 -14.87 -39.96
CA ALA A 56 -70.62 -16.31 -39.65
C ALA A 56 -69.32 -16.95 -40.13
N MET A 57 -68.88 -16.65 -41.33
CA MET A 57 -67.63 -17.21 -41.91
C MET A 57 -66.36 -16.70 -41.27
N SER A 58 -66.37 -15.48 -40.73
CA SER A 58 -65.18 -14.88 -40.09
C SER A 58 -65.26 -15.00 -38.55
N ALA A 59 -66.20 -15.75 -38.00
CA ALA A 59 -66.33 -15.96 -36.56
C ALA A 59 -65.13 -16.76 -36.04
N GLY A 60 -64.38 -16.16 -35.11
CA GLY A 60 -63.17 -16.77 -34.51
C GLY A 60 -61.86 -16.46 -35.27
N ASP A 61 -61.93 -15.82 -36.44
CA ASP A 61 -60.74 -15.40 -37.16
C ASP A 61 -60.10 -14.10 -36.60
N VAL A 62 -58.82 -13.91 -36.89
CA VAL A 62 -58.13 -12.65 -36.65
C VAL A 62 -58.75 -11.54 -37.49
N PRO A 63 -58.98 -10.35 -36.96
CA PRO A 63 -59.53 -9.22 -37.71
C PRO A 63 -58.79 -8.98 -39.01
N ARG A 64 -59.56 -8.74 -40.13
CA ARG A 64 -58.95 -8.47 -41.44
C ARG A 64 -58.08 -7.24 -41.38
N GLY A 65 -57.03 -7.23 -42.20
CA GLY A 65 -56.08 -6.12 -42.29
C GLY A 65 -55.05 -6.09 -41.17
N VAL A 66 -55.03 -7.08 -40.26
CA VAL A 66 -54.02 -7.17 -39.23
C VAL A 66 -52.71 -7.75 -39.81
N THR A 67 -51.63 -7.03 -39.53
CA THR A 67 -50.26 -7.47 -39.79
C THR A 67 -49.48 -7.46 -38.46
N VAL A 68 -48.63 -8.44 -38.23
CA VAL A 68 -47.77 -8.56 -37.06
C VAL A 68 -46.31 -8.63 -37.53
N ALA A 69 -45.49 -7.66 -37.16
CA ALA A 69 -44.11 -7.55 -37.59
C ALA A 69 -43.94 -7.72 -39.12
N GLY A 70 -44.88 -7.12 -39.90
CA GLY A 70 -44.91 -7.21 -41.37
C GLY A 70 -45.51 -8.50 -41.93
N VAL A 71 -45.93 -9.45 -41.09
CA VAL A 71 -46.58 -10.71 -41.51
C VAL A 71 -48.09 -10.53 -41.52
N PRO A 72 -48.78 -10.71 -42.66
CA PRO A 72 -50.23 -10.58 -42.76
C PRO A 72 -50.93 -11.79 -42.13
N VAL A 73 -51.69 -11.57 -41.08
CA VAL A 73 -52.43 -12.59 -40.30
C VAL A 73 -53.92 -12.33 -40.24
N GLY A 74 -54.38 -11.23 -40.83
CA GLY A 74 -55.79 -10.89 -40.84
C GLY A 74 -56.63 -11.79 -41.73
N GLY A 75 -57.86 -12.16 -41.27
CA GLY A 75 -58.83 -12.96 -42.01
C GLY A 75 -58.57 -14.46 -42.08
N ILE A 76 -57.69 -14.95 -41.22
CA ILE A 76 -57.44 -16.40 -41.05
C ILE A 76 -57.70 -16.82 -39.60
N SER A 77 -57.90 -18.12 -39.39
CA SER A 77 -58.13 -18.61 -38.04
C SER A 77 -56.97 -18.30 -37.10
N ARG A 78 -57.22 -18.18 -35.81
CA ARG A 78 -56.22 -17.89 -34.80
C ARG A 78 -55.06 -18.91 -34.82
N VAL A 79 -55.39 -20.20 -34.95
CA VAL A 79 -54.39 -21.28 -35.06
C VAL A 79 -53.54 -21.14 -36.30
N ALA A 80 -54.15 -20.81 -37.45
CA ALA A 80 -53.42 -20.57 -38.70
C ALA A 80 -52.57 -19.29 -38.63
N ALA A 81 -53.02 -18.26 -37.91
CA ALA A 81 -52.26 -17.05 -37.67
C ALA A 81 -51.05 -17.33 -36.80
N GLU A 82 -51.20 -18.09 -35.69
CA GLU A 82 -50.07 -18.51 -34.86
C GLU A 82 -49.06 -19.33 -35.64
N GLN A 83 -49.52 -20.31 -36.44
CA GLN A 83 -48.64 -21.14 -37.25
C GLN A 83 -47.87 -20.31 -38.27
N ARG A 84 -48.56 -19.36 -38.98
CA ARG A 84 -47.92 -18.49 -39.98
C ARG A 84 -46.91 -17.54 -39.32
N LEU A 85 -47.22 -17.00 -38.12
CA LEU A 85 -46.28 -16.18 -37.38
C LEU A 85 -45.06 -16.99 -36.96
N ARG A 86 -45.27 -18.21 -36.48
CA ARG A 86 -44.20 -19.10 -36.08
C ARG A 86 -43.28 -19.43 -37.29
N GLU A 87 -43.84 -19.84 -38.40
CA GLU A 87 -43.07 -20.19 -39.61
C GLU A 87 -42.25 -19.03 -40.16
N GLN A 88 -42.75 -17.77 -40.07
CA GLN A 88 -42.08 -16.60 -40.63
C GLN A 88 -41.18 -15.83 -39.67
N LEU A 89 -41.46 -15.88 -38.37
CA LEU A 89 -40.72 -15.08 -37.39
C LEU A 89 -39.74 -15.93 -36.55
N GLU A 90 -40.03 -17.23 -36.34
CA GLU A 90 -39.14 -18.11 -35.55
C GLU A 90 -37.73 -18.27 -36.20
N PRO A 91 -37.57 -18.34 -37.53
CA PRO A 91 -36.25 -18.34 -38.13
C PRO A 91 -35.43 -17.07 -37.87
N ARG A 92 -36.10 -15.93 -37.62
CA ARG A 92 -35.41 -14.67 -37.25
C ARG A 92 -34.82 -14.72 -35.85
N LEU A 93 -35.36 -15.52 -34.95
CA LEU A 93 -34.83 -15.73 -33.60
C LEU A 93 -33.65 -16.70 -33.55
N SER A 94 -33.47 -17.51 -34.60
CA SER A 94 -32.31 -18.41 -34.69
C SER A 94 -31.03 -17.71 -35.15
N HIS A 95 -31.11 -16.49 -35.65
CA HIS A 95 -29.95 -15.70 -36.02
C HIS A 95 -29.35 -14.96 -34.84
N PRO A 96 -28.04 -15.03 -34.60
CA PRO A 96 -27.38 -14.27 -33.56
C PRO A 96 -27.62 -12.76 -33.71
N ILE A 97 -27.92 -12.08 -32.56
CA ILE A 97 -28.03 -10.62 -32.50
C ILE A 97 -26.62 -10.06 -32.34
N THR A 98 -26.20 -9.16 -33.20
CA THR A 98 -24.94 -8.45 -33.06
C THR A 98 -25.13 -7.31 -32.05
N LEU A 99 -24.37 -7.35 -30.94
CA LEU A 99 -24.34 -6.29 -29.94
C LEU A 99 -23.13 -5.40 -30.20
N GLU A 100 -23.35 -4.12 -30.42
CA GLU A 100 -22.31 -3.09 -30.49
C GLU A 100 -22.18 -2.43 -29.13
N ALA A 101 -21.17 -2.85 -28.34
CA ALA A 101 -20.87 -2.34 -27.01
C ALA A 101 -19.66 -1.40 -27.11
N GLY A 102 -19.92 -0.10 -27.31
CA GLY A 102 -18.86 0.88 -27.56
C GLY A 102 -18.10 0.55 -28.85
N ASP A 103 -16.83 0.22 -28.74
CA ASP A 103 -15.92 -0.19 -29.85
C ASP A 103 -15.81 -1.73 -29.99
N VAL A 104 -16.54 -2.49 -29.19
CA VAL A 104 -16.51 -3.96 -29.20
C VAL A 104 -17.80 -4.51 -29.77
N ASN A 105 -17.67 -5.44 -30.73
CA ASN A 105 -18.79 -6.21 -31.25
C ASN A 105 -18.84 -7.58 -30.56
N ALA A 106 -20.02 -7.92 -30.03
CA ALA A 106 -20.30 -9.22 -29.45
C ALA A 106 -21.55 -9.83 -30.11
N THR A 107 -21.71 -11.12 -30.06
CA THR A 107 -22.88 -11.83 -30.55
C THR A 107 -23.66 -12.46 -29.44
N LEU A 108 -24.98 -12.24 -29.43
CA LEU A 108 -25.93 -12.84 -28.48
C LEU A 108 -26.77 -13.87 -29.21
N ASP A 109 -26.77 -15.09 -28.74
CA ASP A 109 -27.67 -16.15 -29.23
C ASP A 109 -29.05 -15.94 -28.55
N PRO A 110 -30.11 -15.61 -29.34
CA PRO A 110 -31.43 -15.33 -28.81
C PRO A 110 -32.02 -16.51 -28.00
N ALA A 111 -31.83 -17.74 -28.48
CA ALA A 111 -32.38 -18.92 -27.83
C ALA A 111 -31.74 -19.16 -26.45
N ARG A 112 -30.39 -19.05 -26.37
CA ARG A 112 -29.65 -19.14 -25.10
C ARG A 112 -29.91 -17.97 -24.16
N ALA A 113 -30.25 -16.81 -24.72
CA ALA A 113 -30.60 -15.63 -23.95
C ALA A 113 -32.08 -15.65 -23.47
N GLY A 114 -32.82 -16.72 -23.68
CA GLY A 114 -34.21 -16.84 -23.24
C GLY A 114 -35.18 -15.91 -23.96
N LEU A 115 -34.80 -15.45 -25.18
CA LEU A 115 -35.69 -14.63 -26.01
C LEU A 115 -36.67 -15.52 -26.73
N SER A 116 -37.93 -15.48 -26.36
CA SER A 116 -39.03 -16.22 -26.98
C SER A 116 -40.22 -15.31 -27.28
N LEU A 117 -41.11 -15.77 -28.15
CA LEU A 117 -42.32 -15.05 -28.51
C LEU A 117 -43.53 -15.79 -27.96
N ASP A 118 -44.45 -15.03 -27.39
CA ASP A 118 -45.77 -15.55 -26.98
C ASP A 118 -46.73 -15.44 -28.16
N TRP A 119 -46.81 -16.49 -28.95
CA TRP A 119 -47.63 -16.57 -30.16
C TRP A 119 -49.12 -16.44 -29.82
N PRO A 120 -49.70 -17.19 -28.81
CA PRO A 120 -51.08 -17.04 -28.42
C PRO A 120 -51.41 -15.62 -27.98
N ALA A 121 -50.62 -15.03 -27.07
CA ALA A 121 -50.86 -13.65 -26.61
C ALA A 121 -50.71 -12.63 -27.75
N THR A 122 -49.81 -12.86 -28.72
CA THR A 122 -49.67 -11.98 -29.90
C THR A 122 -50.91 -11.99 -30.76
N VAL A 123 -51.50 -13.18 -31.02
CA VAL A 123 -52.74 -13.30 -31.79
C VAL A 123 -53.95 -12.80 -31.01
N ASP A 124 -53.97 -13.02 -29.68
CA ASP A 124 -55.04 -12.52 -28.82
C ASP A 124 -55.11 -10.99 -28.73
N GLN A 125 -53.98 -10.31 -28.86
CA GLN A 125 -53.88 -8.87 -28.90
C GLN A 125 -54.63 -8.28 -30.16
N ALA A 126 -54.80 -9.06 -31.23
CA ALA A 126 -55.56 -8.64 -32.39
C ALA A 126 -57.06 -8.36 -32.08
N GLY A 127 -57.54 -9.01 -31.00
CA GLY A 127 -58.93 -8.89 -30.57
C GLY A 127 -59.89 -9.73 -31.41
N LYS A 128 -61.17 -9.35 -31.37
CA LYS A 128 -62.25 -10.02 -32.09
C LYS A 128 -62.59 -9.20 -33.34
N GLN A 129 -63.17 -9.87 -34.34
CA GLN A 129 -63.70 -9.21 -35.53
C GLN A 129 -64.71 -8.11 -35.14
N PRO A 130 -64.59 -6.90 -35.68
CA PRO A 130 -65.52 -5.82 -35.36
C PRO A 130 -66.92 -6.16 -35.84
N LEU A 131 -67.93 -5.82 -35.05
CA LEU A 131 -69.32 -6.00 -35.39
C LEU A 131 -69.86 -4.86 -36.29
N ASN A 132 -69.23 -3.73 -36.35
CA ASN A 132 -69.62 -2.60 -37.16
C ASN A 132 -69.38 -2.90 -38.65
N PRO A 133 -70.44 -2.87 -39.52
CA PRO A 133 -70.34 -3.16 -40.97
C PRO A 133 -69.34 -2.27 -41.70
N TRP A 134 -69.29 -0.99 -41.33
CA TRP A 134 -68.37 -0.04 -41.93
C TRP A 134 -66.91 -0.32 -41.62
N THR A 135 -66.64 -0.69 -40.37
CA THR A 135 -65.30 -1.08 -39.93
C THR A 135 -64.86 -2.36 -40.65
N ARG A 136 -65.76 -3.32 -40.84
CA ARG A 136 -65.47 -4.57 -41.57
C ARG A 136 -65.18 -4.29 -43.06
N LEU A 137 -65.95 -3.45 -43.69
CA LEU A 137 -65.74 -3.05 -45.05
C LEU A 137 -64.38 -2.32 -45.21
N SER A 138 -64.12 -1.36 -44.33
CA SER A 138 -62.86 -0.59 -44.38
C SER A 138 -61.62 -1.44 -44.09
N SER A 139 -61.73 -2.55 -43.37
CA SER A 139 -60.64 -3.47 -43.06
C SER A 139 -60.12 -4.23 -44.31
N LEU A 140 -60.83 -4.17 -45.45
CA LEU A 140 -60.34 -4.71 -46.72
C LEU A 140 -59.23 -3.87 -47.38
N TRP A 141 -59.13 -2.59 -46.99
CA TRP A 141 -58.15 -1.62 -47.53
C TRP A 141 -57.20 -1.05 -46.50
N ARG A 142 -57.55 -1.17 -45.20
CA ARG A 142 -56.73 -0.64 -44.12
C ARG A 142 -55.93 -1.76 -43.48
N THR A 143 -54.64 -1.58 -43.38
CA THR A 143 -53.75 -2.47 -42.60
C THR A 143 -53.56 -1.90 -41.21
N ARG A 144 -53.57 -2.78 -40.21
CA ARG A 144 -53.27 -2.47 -38.82
C ARG A 144 -52.04 -3.27 -38.41
N GLU A 145 -50.91 -2.59 -38.26
CA GLU A 145 -49.69 -3.19 -37.79
C GLU A 145 -49.76 -3.38 -36.26
N MET A 146 -49.33 -4.55 -35.79
CA MET A 146 -49.31 -4.89 -34.38
C MET A 146 -47.90 -5.35 -33.97
N SER A 147 -47.56 -5.10 -32.73
CA SER A 147 -46.32 -5.59 -32.15
C SER A 147 -46.43 -7.05 -31.72
N VAL A 148 -45.35 -7.77 -31.73
CA VAL A 148 -45.24 -9.13 -31.18
C VAL A 148 -45.19 -9.07 -29.67
N VAL A 149 -45.92 -9.94 -28.99
CA VAL A 149 -45.78 -10.13 -27.54
C VAL A 149 -44.61 -11.05 -27.27
N THR A 150 -43.70 -10.59 -26.42
CA THR A 150 -42.51 -11.35 -26.06
C THR A 150 -42.73 -12.10 -24.75
N ALA A 151 -42.47 -13.39 -24.74
CA ALA A 151 -42.28 -14.16 -23.52
C ALA A 151 -40.75 -14.32 -23.34
N THR A 152 -40.15 -13.47 -22.53
CA THR A 152 -38.70 -13.46 -22.36
C THR A 152 -38.35 -13.82 -20.94
N ASP A 153 -37.43 -14.76 -20.80
CA ASP A 153 -36.78 -15.01 -19.51
C ASP A 153 -35.71 -13.92 -19.28
N ARG A 154 -36.11 -12.91 -18.49
CA ARG A 154 -35.22 -11.79 -18.12
C ARG A 154 -33.96 -12.28 -17.40
N ALA A 155 -34.05 -13.34 -16.59
CA ALA A 155 -32.91 -13.85 -15.84
C ALA A 155 -31.90 -14.54 -16.80
N ALA A 156 -32.41 -15.31 -17.76
CA ALA A 156 -31.59 -15.91 -18.79
C ALA A 156 -30.88 -14.86 -19.67
N LEU A 157 -31.58 -13.78 -20.03
CA LEU A 157 -30.99 -12.67 -20.79
C LEU A 157 -29.86 -11.98 -20.00
N ILE A 158 -30.10 -11.68 -18.73
CA ILE A 158 -29.09 -11.09 -17.86
C ILE A 158 -27.87 -12.03 -17.76
N GLY A 159 -28.09 -13.33 -17.54
CA GLY A 159 -27.01 -14.32 -17.48
C GLY A 159 -26.20 -14.41 -18.79
N ALA A 160 -26.89 -14.34 -19.93
CA ALA A 160 -26.22 -14.32 -21.26
C ALA A 160 -25.38 -13.05 -21.47
N LEU A 161 -25.89 -11.87 -21.05
CA LEU A 161 -25.13 -10.62 -21.10
C LEU A 161 -23.96 -10.61 -20.14
N GLN A 162 -24.12 -11.15 -18.91
CA GLN A 162 -23.01 -11.34 -17.97
C GLN A 162 -21.91 -12.24 -18.56
N GLY A 163 -22.28 -13.26 -19.31
CA GLY A 163 -21.31 -14.10 -20.02
C GLY A 163 -20.49 -13.38 -21.09
N LEU A 164 -20.94 -12.19 -21.53
CA LEU A 164 -20.21 -11.36 -22.50
C LEU A 164 -19.27 -10.34 -21.85
N LEU A 165 -19.35 -10.11 -20.52
CA LEU A 165 -18.54 -9.10 -19.83
C LEU A 165 -17.03 -9.28 -20.07
N SER A 166 -16.55 -10.52 -20.12
CA SER A 166 -15.14 -10.80 -20.41
C SER A 166 -14.67 -10.34 -21.80
N LYS A 167 -15.59 -10.07 -22.72
CA LYS A 167 -15.31 -9.58 -24.07
C LYS A 167 -15.58 -8.09 -24.23
N THR A 168 -16.59 -7.58 -23.53
CA THR A 168 -17.06 -6.19 -23.66
C THR A 168 -16.39 -5.26 -22.66
N ASP A 169 -15.98 -5.78 -21.49
CA ASP A 169 -15.40 -4.99 -20.42
C ASP A 169 -13.88 -4.97 -20.52
N ARG A 170 -13.32 -3.86 -20.14
CA ARG A 170 -11.87 -3.67 -20.05
C ARG A 170 -11.54 -2.60 -19.03
N GLU A 171 -10.45 -2.83 -18.29
CA GLU A 171 -9.89 -1.84 -17.39
C GLU A 171 -9.22 -0.69 -18.16
N PRO A 172 -9.20 0.53 -17.60
CA PRO A 172 -8.50 1.66 -18.18
C PRO A 172 -6.98 1.44 -18.11
N ILE A 173 -6.28 1.79 -19.18
CA ILE A 173 -4.82 1.78 -19.23
C ILE A 173 -4.37 3.22 -19.42
N GLU A 174 -3.73 3.80 -18.38
CA GLU A 174 -3.07 5.10 -18.51
C GLU A 174 -1.87 4.99 -19.43
N GLY A 175 -1.74 5.95 -20.31
CA GLY A 175 -0.55 6.06 -21.14
C GLY A 175 0.68 6.35 -20.28
N THR A 176 1.79 5.69 -20.59
CA THR A 176 3.07 5.89 -19.90
C THR A 176 4.22 5.54 -20.81
N ILE A 177 5.46 5.67 -20.30
CA ILE A 177 6.67 5.25 -21.01
C ILE A 177 7.45 4.32 -20.08
N HIS A 178 7.93 3.21 -20.61
CA HIS A 178 8.88 2.34 -19.91
C HIS A 178 10.12 2.12 -20.77
N PHE A 179 11.18 1.59 -20.17
CA PHE A 179 12.43 1.35 -20.87
C PHE A 179 12.71 -0.14 -21.04
N VAL A 180 13.24 -0.50 -22.20
CA VAL A 180 13.87 -1.79 -22.46
C VAL A 180 15.35 -1.51 -22.71
N GLY A 181 16.17 -1.68 -21.68
CA GLY A 181 17.53 -1.11 -21.63
C GLY A 181 17.47 0.42 -21.64
N THR A 182 18.09 1.07 -22.61
CA THR A 182 18.03 2.52 -22.82
C THR A 182 16.94 2.94 -23.82
N ARG A 183 16.25 1.98 -24.45
CA ARG A 183 15.23 2.27 -25.46
C ARG A 183 13.89 2.55 -24.78
N PRO A 184 13.31 3.76 -24.94
CA PRO A 184 11.99 4.05 -24.42
C PRO A 184 10.91 3.39 -25.30
N VAL A 185 9.86 2.89 -24.64
CA VAL A 185 8.69 2.26 -25.28
C VAL A 185 7.44 2.90 -24.70
N ALA A 186 6.65 3.51 -25.55
CA ALA A 186 5.37 4.12 -25.17
C ALA A 186 4.29 3.06 -24.93
N VAL A 187 3.50 3.26 -23.91
CA VAL A 187 2.24 2.54 -23.67
C VAL A 187 1.10 3.50 -24.05
N GLU A 188 0.35 3.13 -25.08
CA GLU A 188 -0.78 3.95 -25.52
C GLU A 188 -1.91 3.95 -24.49
N PRO A 189 -2.52 5.11 -24.22
CA PRO A 189 -3.64 5.20 -23.31
C PRO A 189 -4.89 4.54 -23.90
N ARG A 190 -5.65 3.87 -23.06
CA ARG A 190 -6.91 3.24 -23.45
C ARG A 190 -7.95 3.37 -22.34
N SER A 191 -9.07 4.01 -22.65
CA SER A 191 -10.19 4.14 -21.71
C SER A 191 -10.76 2.78 -21.33
N GLY A 192 -11.12 2.64 -20.08
CA GLY A 192 -11.90 1.52 -19.58
C GLY A 192 -13.32 1.54 -20.13
N GLN A 193 -13.97 0.39 -20.16
CA GLN A 193 -15.34 0.24 -20.62
C GLN A 193 -16.02 -0.89 -19.84
N HIS A 194 -17.26 -0.65 -19.42
CA HIS A 194 -18.10 -1.66 -18.77
C HIS A 194 -19.49 -1.66 -19.41
N LEU A 195 -19.98 -2.84 -19.75
CA LEU A 195 -21.33 -3.03 -20.28
C LEU A 195 -22.37 -2.74 -19.17
N ASP A 196 -23.32 -1.86 -19.45
CA ASP A 196 -24.50 -1.70 -18.60
C ASP A 196 -25.49 -2.85 -18.89
N VAL A 197 -25.38 -3.91 -18.13
CA VAL A 197 -26.21 -5.12 -18.28
C VAL A 197 -27.70 -4.80 -18.09
N ALA A 198 -28.05 -3.92 -17.17
CA ALA A 198 -29.46 -3.59 -16.87
C ALA A 198 -30.10 -2.83 -18.03
N ALA A 199 -29.47 -1.73 -18.45
CA ALA A 199 -29.97 -0.93 -19.57
C ALA A 199 -29.89 -1.70 -20.89
N SER A 200 -28.88 -2.55 -21.09
CA SER A 200 -28.78 -3.44 -22.25
C SER A 200 -29.89 -4.45 -22.29
N THR A 201 -30.28 -5.03 -21.14
CA THR A 201 -31.40 -5.93 -21.02
C THR A 201 -32.69 -5.24 -21.48
N ASP A 202 -33.00 -4.06 -20.94
CA ASP A 202 -34.21 -3.32 -21.29
C ASP A 202 -34.24 -2.93 -22.78
N LEU A 203 -33.09 -2.54 -23.34
CA LEU A 203 -32.98 -2.19 -24.75
C LEU A 203 -33.18 -3.40 -25.68
N ILE A 204 -32.62 -4.56 -25.33
CA ILE A 204 -32.75 -5.80 -26.12
C ILE A 204 -34.20 -6.29 -26.06
N LEU A 205 -34.86 -6.22 -24.91
CA LEU A 205 -36.29 -6.54 -24.79
C LEU A 205 -37.17 -5.65 -25.67
N ALA A 206 -36.81 -4.38 -25.79
CA ALA A 206 -37.55 -3.43 -26.63
C ALA A 206 -37.31 -3.59 -28.14
N ARG A 207 -36.10 -4.02 -28.56
CA ARG A 207 -35.68 -3.95 -29.97
C ARG A 207 -35.14 -5.28 -30.55
N GLY A 208 -34.68 -6.20 -29.71
CA GLY A 208 -33.87 -7.36 -30.11
C GLY A 208 -34.54 -8.30 -31.10
N ILE A 209 -35.87 -8.42 -31.08
CA ILE A 209 -36.62 -9.35 -31.93
C ILE A 209 -36.66 -8.92 -33.40
N ARG A 210 -36.33 -7.66 -33.70
CA ARG A 210 -36.35 -7.14 -35.08
C ARG A 210 -35.14 -7.54 -35.93
N GLY A 211 -34.15 -8.21 -35.31
CA GLY A 211 -32.88 -8.59 -35.95
C GLY A 211 -31.95 -7.39 -36.19
N GLY A 212 -30.71 -7.66 -36.55
CA GLY A 212 -29.71 -6.64 -36.85
C GLY A 212 -28.77 -6.33 -35.70
N THR A 213 -28.09 -5.18 -35.81
CA THR A 213 -27.16 -4.71 -34.75
C THR A 213 -27.88 -3.88 -33.71
N VAL A 214 -27.66 -4.23 -32.46
CA VAL A 214 -28.19 -3.49 -31.28
C VAL A 214 -27.02 -2.80 -30.60
N ARG A 215 -27.04 -1.46 -30.58
CA ARG A 215 -26.09 -0.67 -29.80
C ARG A 215 -26.50 -0.69 -28.34
N VAL A 216 -25.70 -1.38 -27.53
CA VAL A 216 -25.92 -1.52 -26.09
C VAL A 216 -25.15 -0.44 -25.32
N PRO A 217 -25.74 0.10 -24.25
CA PRO A 217 -25.08 1.13 -23.46
C PRO A 217 -23.88 0.57 -22.73
N VAL A 218 -22.79 1.35 -22.71
CA VAL A 218 -21.57 1.11 -21.98
C VAL A 218 -21.21 2.31 -21.13
N THR A 219 -20.68 2.07 -19.94
CA THR A 219 -20.04 3.10 -19.12
C THR A 219 -18.56 3.14 -19.48
N THR A 220 -18.06 4.30 -19.87
CA THR A 220 -16.63 4.48 -20.16
C THR A 220 -15.92 5.11 -18.97
N GLN A 221 -14.77 4.58 -18.61
CA GLN A 221 -13.87 5.14 -17.62
C GLN A 221 -12.71 5.83 -18.35
N PRO A 222 -12.70 7.17 -18.41
CA PRO A 222 -11.66 7.89 -19.12
C PRO A 222 -10.31 7.78 -18.43
N VAL A 223 -9.24 7.80 -19.20
CA VAL A 223 -7.85 7.97 -18.75
C VAL A 223 -7.47 9.45 -18.81
N ARG A 224 -6.46 9.84 -18.03
CA ARG A 224 -5.99 11.22 -17.98
C ARG A 224 -5.04 11.54 -19.13
N THR A 225 -4.27 10.55 -19.59
CA THR A 225 -3.29 10.70 -20.66
C THR A 225 -3.93 10.61 -22.05
N THR A 226 -3.29 11.25 -23.02
CA THR A 226 -3.65 11.18 -24.45
C THR A 226 -2.51 10.59 -25.26
N ALA A 227 -2.80 9.98 -26.40
CA ALA A 227 -1.78 9.45 -27.30
C ALA A 227 -0.80 10.54 -27.79
N ASP A 228 -1.32 11.75 -28.03
CA ASP A 228 -0.49 12.89 -28.43
C ASP A 228 0.42 13.35 -27.29
N GLY A 229 -0.10 13.40 -26.05
CA GLY A 229 0.69 13.74 -24.88
C GLY A 229 1.82 12.74 -24.59
N ILE A 230 1.55 11.44 -24.77
CA ILE A 230 2.59 10.40 -24.63
C ILE A 230 3.65 10.53 -25.72
N ARG A 231 3.26 10.78 -27.00
CA ARG A 231 4.21 10.99 -28.09
C ARG A 231 5.06 12.24 -27.89
N ALA A 232 4.46 13.35 -27.43
CA ALA A 232 5.19 14.56 -27.10
C ALA A 232 6.21 14.31 -25.98
N ALA A 233 5.80 13.67 -24.88
CA ALA A 233 6.71 13.34 -23.78
C ALA A 233 7.87 12.43 -24.26
N LEU A 234 7.58 11.45 -25.10
CA LEU A 234 8.59 10.55 -25.67
C LEU A 234 9.64 11.34 -26.46
N HIS A 235 9.22 12.16 -27.41
CA HIS A 235 10.11 12.88 -28.32
C HIS A 235 10.82 14.06 -27.65
N ASP A 236 10.09 14.88 -26.89
CA ASP A 236 10.61 16.15 -26.38
C ASP A 236 11.38 15.99 -25.07
N ILE A 237 11.13 14.92 -24.30
CA ILE A 237 11.71 14.73 -22.98
C ILE A 237 12.56 13.46 -22.92
N VAL A 238 11.98 12.30 -23.24
CA VAL A 238 12.57 11.02 -22.90
C VAL A 238 13.71 10.61 -23.85
N GLU A 239 13.53 10.75 -25.14
CA GLU A 239 14.58 10.48 -26.14
C GLU A 239 15.81 11.36 -25.93
N PRO A 240 15.69 12.70 -25.77
CA PRO A 240 16.82 13.53 -25.42
C PRO A 240 17.48 13.15 -24.08
N ALA A 241 16.69 12.78 -23.07
CA ALA A 241 17.22 12.44 -21.76
C ALA A 241 18.20 11.25 -21.79
N VAL A 242 17.91 10.23 -22.57
CA VAL A 242 18.77 9.02 -22.66
C VAL A 242 19.72 9.00 -23.86
N SER A 243 19.82 10.11 -24.63
CA SER A 243 20.61 10.20 -25.85
C SER A 243 22.12 10.14 -25.62
N ALA A 244 22.58 10.64 -24.47
CA ALA A 244 24.00 10.72 -24.12
C ALA A 244 24.19 10.75 -22.59
N PRO A 245 25.41 10.45 -22.08
CA PRO A 245 25.70 10.56 -20.66
C PRO A 245 25.72 12.04 -20.21
N VAL A 246 25.51 12.25 -18.90
CA VAL A 246 25.70 13.56 -18.25
C VAL A 246 27.01 13.54 -17.47
N LYS A 247 27.86 14.53 -17.72
CA LYS A 247 29.08 14.73 -16.95
C LYS A 247 28.75 15.42 -15.64
N VAL A 248 29.23 14.87 -14.52
CA VAL A 248 29.13 15.51 -13.21
C VAL A 248 30.54 15.90 -12.74
N THR A 249 30.80 17.17 -12.69
CA THR A 249 32.12 17.72 -12.30
C THR A 249 32.21 17.81 -10.78
N GLY A 250 33.11 17.08 -10.19
CA GLY A 250 33.47 17.17 -8.78
C GLY A 250 34.74 17.97 -8.57
N ASP A 251 35.21 18.02 -7.32
CA ASP A 251 36.43 18.72 -6.93
C ASP A 251 37.67 17.89 -7.31
N GLY A 252 38.24 18.19 -8.49
CA GLY A 252 39.39 17.48 -9.04
C GLY A 252 39.09 16.07 -9.58
N HIS A 253 37.84 15.67 -9.67
CA HIS A 253 37.41 14.37 -10.22
C HIS A 253 36.03 14.49 -10.86
N ASP A 254 35.86 13.87 -12.02
CA ASP A 254 34.59 13.87 -12.76
C ASP A 254 33.91 12.50 -12.70
N ALA A 255 32.59 12.51 -12.69
CA ALA A 255 31.75 11.33 -12.81
C ALA A 255 30.88 11.36 -14.04
N MET A 256 30.44 10.21 -14.50
CA MET A 256 29.56 10.08 -15.65
C MET A 256 28.25 9.38 -15.25
N LEU A 257 27.14 10.07 -15.47
CA LEU A 257 25.80 9.50 -15.36
C LEU A 257 25.43 8.91 -16.71
N MET A 258 25.44 7.58 -16.80
CA MET A 258 25.23 6.86 -18.05
C MET A 258 23.75 6.78 -18.44
N PRO A 259 23.42 6.65 -19.75
CA PRO A 259 22.03 6.60 -20.24
C PRO A 259 21.17 5.48 -19.65
N ASP A 260 21.74 4.34 -19.33
CA ASP A 260 21.04 3.23 -18.70
C ASP A 260 20.60 3.57 -17.26
N VAL A 261 21.44 4.27 -16.51
CA VAL A 261 21.10 4.79 -15.19
C VAL A 261 20.03 5.87 -15.28
N ILE A 262 20.15 6.77 -16.29
CA ILE A 262 19.12 7.81 -16.53
C ILE A 262 17.77 7.15 -16.81
N ALA A 263 17.74 6.16 -17.71
CA ALA A 263 16.53 5.39 -18.01
C ALA A 263 15.93 4.72 -16.76
N ALA A 264 16.79 4.14 -15.92
CA ALA A 264 16.35 3.52 -14.66
C ALA A 264 15.84 4.52 -13.62
N ALA A 265 16.30 5.78 -13.68
CA ALA A 265 15.92 6.81 -12.73
C ALA A 265 14.68 7.63 -13.14
N LEU A 266 14.33 7.67 -14.43
CA LEU A 266 13.17 8.43 -14.90
C LEU A 266 11.86 7.81 -14.44
N ARG A 267 10.93 8.65 -13.95
CA ARG A 267 9.58 8.26 -13.51
C ARG A 267 8.56 9.17 -14.19
N PHE A 268 7.43 8.57 -14.56
CA PHE A 268 6.37 9.24 -15.30
C PHE A 268 5.05 9.14 -14.56
N ALA A 269 4.30 10.25 -14.53
CA ALA A 269 2.95 10.29 -13.97
C ALA A 269 2.05 11.14 -14.88
N PRO A 270 0.76 10.79 -15.04
CA PRO A 270 -0.18 11.59 -15.83
C PRO A 270 -0.29 13.01 -15.31
N ASP A 271 -0.21 13.99 -16.22
CA ASP A 271 -0.44 15.39 -15.91
C ASP A 271 -1.90 15.83 -16.12
N SER A 272 -2.21 17.10 -15.87
CA SER A 272 -3.56 17.65 -16.03
C SER A 272 -3.89 18.05 -17.48
N ARG A 273 -2.93 17.96 -18.42
CA ARG A 273 -3.07 18.39 -19.81
C ARG A 273 -3.10 17.21 -20.79
N GLY A 274 -3.10 15.99 -20.27
CA GLY A 274 -3.10 14.78 -21.07
C GLY A 274 -1.71 14.25 -21.43
N GLY A 275 -0.65 14.83 -20.88
CA GLY A 275 0.73 14.41 -21.02
C GLY A 275 1.26 13.66 -19.81
N LEU A 276 2.59 13.70 -19.67
CA LEU A 276 3.34 13.11 -18.56
C LEU A 276 4.17 14.14 -17.83
N THR A 277 4.04 14.18 -16.51
CA THR A 277 5.03 14.82 -15.62
C THR A 277 6.21 13.86 -15.46
N THR A 278 7.41 14.32 -15.74
CA THR A 278 8.65 13.57 -15.58
C THR A 278 9.34 13.95 -14.27
N THR A 279 9.76 12.97 -13.50
CA THR A 279 10.56 13.15 -12.29
C THR A 279 11.75 12.21 -12.29
N ILE A 280 12.73 12.48 -11.44
CA ILE A 280 13.95 11.69 -11.32
C ILE A 280 13.98 11.00 -9.95
N ASP A 281 14.27 9.73 -9.94
CA ASP A 281 14.58 8.95 -8.76
C ASP A 281 16.03 9.24 -8.34
N ASN A 282 16.21 10.29 -7.53
CA ASN A 282 17.53 10.71 -7.06
C ASN A 282 18.34 9.60 -6.38
N PRO A 283 17.76 8.70 -5.55
CA PRO A 283 18.49 7.58 -4.99
C PRO A 283 19.21 6.72 -6.03
N THR A 284 18.57 6.41 -7.15
CA THR A 284 19.19 5.65 -8.26
C THR A 284 20.37 6.40 -8.86
N VAL A 285 20.24 7.71 -9.08
CA VAL A 285 21.32 8.56 -9.61
C VAL A 285 22.48 8.64 -8.63
N ILE A 286 22.20 8.87 -7.34
CA ILE A 286 23.21 8.97 -6.29
C ILE A 286 23.98 7.65 -6.15
N ALA A 287 23.31 6.51 -6.18
CA ALA A 287 23.95 5.19 -6.11
C ALA A 287 24.98 4.97 -7.23
N ALA A 288 24.73 5.53 -8.42
CA ALA A 288 25.64 5.44 -9.54
C ALA A 288 26.79 6.45 -9.51
N LEU A 289 26.54 7.68 -9.01
CA LEU A 289 27.54 8.76 -9.02
C LEU A 289 28.41 8.75 -7.77
N ASN A 290 27.87 8.39 -6.60
CA ASN A 290 28.60 8.49 -5.33
C ASN A 290 29.90 7.69 -5.30
N PRO A 291 29.97 6.42 -5.81
CA PRO A 291 31.24 5.71 -5.85
C PRO A 291 32.30 6.35 -6.76
N GLN A 292 31.87 7.04 -7.81
CA GLN A 292 32.77 7.74 -8.74
C GLN A 292 33.37 9.02 -8.14
N LEU A 293 32.64 9.66 -7.21
CA LEU A 293 33.04 10.92 -6.56
C LEU A 293 33.48 10.71 -5.09
N ASP A 294 33.63 9.47 -4.64
CA ASP A 294 33.99 9.17 -3.25
C ASP A 294 35.30 9.83 -2.82
N SER A 295 36.31 9.85 -3.69
CA SER A 295 37.59 10.49 -3.43
C SER A 295 37.52 12.01 -3.20
N THR A 296 36.42 12.65 -3.58
CA THR A 296 36.19 14.10 -3.37
C THR A 296 35.55 14.39 -2.02
N GLN A 297 35.14 13.35 -1.30
CA GLN A 297 34.47 13.44 -0.01
C GLN A 297 35.42 13.06 1.11
N ARG A 298 35.20 13.58 2.28
CA ARG A 298 35.93 13.23 3.50
C ARG A 298 34.95 13.10 4.66
N PRO A 299 34.91 11.98 5.37
CA PRO A 299 34.09 11.87 6.57
C PRO A 299 34.61 12.81 7.66
N GLY A 300 33.70 13.34 8.47
CA GLY A 300 34.06 14.08 9.67
C GLY A 300 34.75 13.18 10.69
N LYS A 301 35.68 13.73 11.43
CA LYS A 301 36.35 13.06 12.56
C LYS A 301 35.81 13.64 13.85
N ASN A 302 35.30 12.78 14.74
CA ASN A 302 34.85 13.19 16.06
C ASN A 302 36.02 13.69 16.92
N ALA A 303 35.71 14.59 17.84
CA ALA A 303 36.60 14.88 18.95
C ALA A 303 36.78 13.60 19.79
N GLU A 304 38.00 13.39 20.25
CA GLU A 304 38.35 12.28 21.14
C GLU A 304 38.78 12.85 22.49
N ILE A 305 38.40 12.19 23.59
CA ILE A 305 38.89 12.54 24.92
C ILE A 305 39.88 11.45 25.30
N MET A 306 41.15 11.80 25.38
CA MET A 306 42.24 10.89 25.72
C MET A 306 42.87 11.28 27.04
N ILE A 307 43.37 10.26 27.77
CA ILE A 307 44.14 10.52 28.99
C ILE A 307 45.62 10.68 28.61
N GLN A 308 46.14 11.87 28.84
CA GLN A 308 47.58 12.17 28.65
C GLN A 308 48.21 12.44 30.00
N GLY A 309 49.10 11.55 30.41
CA GLY A 309 49.65 11.60 31.77
C GLY A 309 48.59 11.31 32.82
N VAL A 310 48.23 12.34 33.56
CA VAL A 310 47.25 12.25 34.70
C VAL A 310 45.95 13.05 34.45
N ALA A 311 45.70 13.51 33.26
CA ALA A 311 44.57 14.35 32.94
C ALA A 311 43.92 14.01 31.56
N PRO A 312 42.61 14.21 31.45
CA PRO A 312 41.92 14.14 30.13
C PRO A 312 42.28 15.34 29.26
N VAL A 313 42.50 15.09 27.97
CA VAL A 313 42.76 16.07 26.94
C VAL A 313 41.80 15.83 25.78
N VAL A 314 41.15 16.89 25.28
CA VAL A 314 40.27 16.83 24.11
C VAL A 314 41.11 16.98 22.85
N LEU A 315 41.17 15.96 22.02
CA LEU A 315 41.69 16.05 20.64
C LEU A 315 40.61 16.69 19.77
N PRO A 316 40.95 17.68 18.91
CA PRO A 316 39.97 18.38 18.11
C PRO A 316 39.22 17.48 17.11
N SER A 317 37.97 17.77 16.95
CA SER A 317 37.17 17.24 15.84
C SER A 317 37.60 17.91 14.51
N VAL A 318 37.36 17.20 13.42
CA VAL A 318 37.56 17.74 12.06
C VAL A 318 36.23 17.61 11.33
N ASP A 319 35.77 18.71 10.75
CA ASP A 319 34.61 18.71 9.90
C ASP A 319 34.88 17.88 8.64
N GLY A 320 33.91 17.06 8.28
CA GLY A 320 33.88 16.37 7.02
C GLY A 320 33.43 17.26 5.87
N ARG A 321 33.52 16.74 4.68
CA ARG A 321 33.03 17.34 3.46
C ARG A 321 32.32 16.28 2.64
N GLY A 322 31.07 16.51 2.32
CA GLY A 322 30.25 15.62 1.51
C GLY A 322 29.60 16.35 0.35
N ILE A 323 29.02 15.60 -0.56
CA ILE A 323 28.25 16.17 -1.67
C ILE A 323 26.82 16.42 -1.20
N ASP A 324 26.34 17.65 -1.41
CA ASP A 324 24.93 17.99 -1.32
C ASP A 324 24.22 17.49 -2.59
N TRP A 325 23.77 16.24 -2.56
CA TRP A 325 23.09 15.63 -3.69
C TRP A 325 21.77 16.33 -4.05
N ALA A 326 21.06 16.90 -3.09
CA ALA A 326 19.82 17.63 -3.35
C ALA A 326 20.08 18.87 -4.19
N ALA A 327 21.07 19.68 -3.81
CA ALA A 327 21.48 20.86 -4.58
C ALA A 327 22.14 20.48 -5.91
N SER A 328 22.98 19.43 -5.94
CA SER A 328 23.70 18.98 -7.13
C SER A 328 22.79 18.47 -8.23
N LEU A 329 21.72 17.76 -7.87
CA LEU A 329 20.79 17.13 -8.82
C LEU A 329 19.57 17.99 -9.17
N LEU A 330 19.38 19.13 -8.49
CA LEU A 330 18.24 20.01 -8.75
C LEU A 330 18.09 20.39 -10.24
N PRO A 331 19.16 20.75 -10.99
CA PRO A 331 19.06 21.08 -12.40
C PRO A 331 19.12 19.88 -13.35
N LEU A 332 19.17 18.63 -12.83
CA LEU A 332 19.41 17.46 -13.67
C LEU A 332 18.34 17.29 -14.76
N LEU A 333 17.06 17.50 -14.44
CA LEU A 333 15.99 17.35 -15.43
C LEU A 333 16.17 18.31 -16.61
N ASP A 334 16.56 19.56 -16.34
CA ASP A 334 16.81 20.55 -17.39
C ASP A 334 18.05 20.18 -18.22
N VAL A 335 19.11 19.69 -17.56
CA VAL A 335 20.35 19.26 -18.22
C VAL A 335 20.14 18.06 -19.14
N LEU A 336 19.17 17.20 -18.84
CA LEU A 336 18.83 16.04 -19.68
C LEU A 336 18.28 16.46 -21.06
N HIS A 337 17.75 17.66 -21.22
CA HIS A 337 17.32 18.22 -22.52
C HIS A 337 18.46 18.84 -23.34
N ASN A 338 19.61 19.09 -22.71
CA ASN A 338 20.74 19.71 -23.37
C ASN A 338 21.62 18.71 -24.14
N SER A 339 22.51 19.23 -24.99
CA SER A 339 23.47 18.46 -25.77
C SER A 339 24.90 18.98 -25.61
N GLY A 340 25.88 18.18 -25.96
CA GLY A 340 27.29 18.57 -25.94
C GLY A 340 27.78 18.99 -24.56
N SER A 341 28.53 20.11 -24.51
CA SER A 341 29.13 20.63 -23.27
C SER A 341 28.12 21.14 -22.23
N GLN A 342 26.92 21.49 -22.65
CA GLN A 342 25.84 21.91 -21.75
C GLN A 342 25.19 20.74 -20.99
N ARG A 343 25.52 19.50 -21.36
CA ARG A 343 25.05 18.29 -20.68
C ARG A 343 25.97 17.94 -19.51
N SER A 344 26.10 18.90 -18.59
CA SER A 344 26.97 18.79 -17.42
C SER A 344 26.34 19.39 -16.18
N LEU A 345 26.72 18.86 -15.02
CA LEU A 345 26.37 19.32 -13.68
C LEU A 345 27.65 19.58 -12.90
N ALA A 346 27.59 20.46 -11.93
CA ALA A 346 28.62 20.63 -10.92
C ALA A 346 28.13 20.02 -9.60
N ALA A 347 28.95 19.19 -8.95
CA ALA A 347 28.69 18.72 -7.61
C ALA A 347 28.83 19.87 -6.61
N SER A 348 27.78 20.10 -5.83
CA SER A 348 27.79 21.03 -4.70
C SER A 348 28.29 20.31 -3.47
N TYR A 349 29.10 20.99 -2.65
CA TYR A 349 29.67 20.40 -1.46
C TYR A 349 29.17 21.08 -0.20
N VAL A 350 28.98 20.29 0.85
CA VAL A 350 28.52 20.74 2.17
C VAL A 350 29.48 20.24 3.24
N THR A 351 29.63 21.04 4.28
CA THR A 351 30.34 20.63 5.50
C THR A 351 29.52 19.58 6.25
N LEU A 352 30.13 18.45 6.57
CA LEU A 352 29.54 17.39 7.39
C LEU A 352 30.09 17.52 8.82
N PRO A 353 29.32 18.07 9.77
CA PRO A 353 29.79 18.20 11.15
C PRO A 353 30.00 16.79 11.76
N PRO A 354 31.00 16.63 12.62
CA PRO A 354 31.19 15.39 13.37
C PRO A 354 30.02 15.20 14.35
N THR A 355 29.78 13.94 14.74
CA THR A 355 28.74 13.62 15.76
C THR A 355 29.12 14.07 17.17
N LEU A 356 30.42 14.27 17.44
CA LEU A 356 30.95 14.88 18.64
C LEU A 356 31.96 15.96 18.25
N SER A 357 31.54 17.22 18.30
CA SER A 357 32.44 18.36 18.03
C SER A 357 33.39 18.62 19.20
N THR A 358 34.49 19.31 18.96
CA THR A 358 35.42 19.79 19.99
C THR A 358 34.69 20.57 21.10
N ALA A 359 33.77 21.45 20.71
CA ALA A 359 32.98 22.23 21.66
C ALA A 359 32.09 21.32 22.54
N GLN A 360 31.43 20.34 21.94
CA GLN A 360 30.60 19.38 22.68
C GLN A 360 31.43 18.51 23.63
N ALA A 361 32.58 18.00 23.16
CA ALA A 361 33.48 17.22 24.00
C ALA A 361 34.03 18.03 25.17
N THR A 362 34.39 19.30 24.95
CA THR A 362 34.83 20.21 26.01
C THR A 362 33.70 20.50 27.00
N ALA A 363 32.48 20.72 26.49
CA ALA A 363 31.28 20.99 27.33
C ALA A 363 30.88 19.81 28.24
N LEU A 364 31.33 18.58 27.92
CA LEU A 364 31.13 17.43 28.82
C LEU A 364 31.80 17.62 30.18
N GLY A 365 32.79 18.52 30.30
CA GLY A 365 33.41 18.83 31.58
C GLY A 365 34.20 17.65 32.20
N ILE A 366 34.75 16.75 31.36
CA ILE A 366 35.56 15.61 31.82
C ILE A 366 36.96 16.11 32.10
N THR A 367 37.27 16.37 33.34
CA THR A 367 38.50 17.08 33.75
C THR A 367 39.38 16.35 34.76
N THR A 368 38.79 15.49 35.59
CA THR A 368 39.50 14.84 36.70
C THR A 368 39.11 13.36 36.85
N GLN A 369 39.96 12.60 37.50
CA GLN A 369 39.60 11.26 37.98
C GLN A 369 38.56 11.38 39.09
N ILE A 370 37.39 10.77 38.93
CA ILE A 370 36.32 10.81 39.93
C ILE A 370 36.28 9.53 40.79
N ALA A 371 36.59 8.38 40.16
CA ALA A 371 36.72 7.10 40.85
C ALA A 371 37.62 6.14 40.11
N THR A 372 38.20 5.19 40.82
CA THR A 372 38.96 4.06 40.23
C THR A 372 38.74 2.82 41.07
N PHE A 373 38.72 1.66 40.43
CA PHE A 373 38.65 0.37 41.11
C PHE A 373 39.45 -0.70 40.34
N THR A 374 40.08 -1.60 41.12
CA THR A 374 40.91 -2.68 40.54
C THR A 374 40.54 -4.01 41.14
N THR A 375 40.38 -5.01 40.33
CA THR A 375 40.33 -6.43 40.76
C THR A 375 41.36 -7.25 40.02
N GLY A 376 41.73 -8.39 40.62
CA GLY A 376 42.72 -9.29 40.04
C GLY A 376 42.49 -10.76 40.41
N GLY A 377 43.46 -11.62 40.14
CA GLY A 377 43.42 -13.03 40.52
C GLY A 377 42.50 -13.87 39.63
N PHE A 378 42.34 -13.52 38.37
CA PHE A 378 41.58 -14.32 37.39
C PHE A 378 42.48 -15.35 36.68
N ALA A 379 41.87 -16.45 36.19
CA ALA A 379 42.55 -17.44 35.36
C ALA A 379 42.91 -16.85 33.96
N ALA A 380 43.90 -17.40 33.29
CA ALA A 380 44.43 -16.88 32.04
C ALA A 380 43.38 -16.84 30.90
N ASP A 381 42.50 -17.85 30.82
CA ASP A 381 41.37 -17.90 29.87
C ASP A 381 40.34 -16.82 30.15
N SER A 382 39.89 -16.66 31.41
CA SER A 382 39.04 -15.57 31.85
C SER A 382 39.67 -14.20 31.58
N GLY A 383 40.99 -14.09 31.74
CA GLY A 383 41.78 -12.89 31.45
C GLY A 383 41.68 -12.43 29.99
N GLN A 384 41.58 -13.36 29.04
CA GLN A 384 41.36 -13.03 27.62
C GLN A 384 39.99 -12.37 27.40
N ASN A 385 38.94 -12.92 27.99
CA ASN A 385 37.61 -12.37 27.91
C ASN A 385 37.49 -11.00 28.63
N ILE A 386 38.13 -10.86 29.80
CA ILE A 386 38.25 -9.60 30.54
C ILE A 386 38.98 -8.55 29.70
N ARG A 387 40.07 -8.92 29.04
CA ARG A 387 40.78 -8.03 28.12
C ARG A 387 39.86 -7.56 26.97
N ARG A 388 39.17 -8.49 26.36
CA ARG A 388 38.27 -8.18 25.22
C ARG A 388 37.19 -7.19 25.59
N VAL A 389 36.49 -7.39 26.69
CA VAL A 389 35.45 -6.45 27.17
C VAL A 389 36.08 -5.12 27.60
N ALA A 390 37.25 -5.13 28.22
CA ALA A 390 37.95 -3.91 28.61
C ALA A 390 38.34 -3.07 27.39
N GLU A 391 38.86 -3.68 26.33
CA GLU A 391 39.19 -2.99 25.06
C GLU A 391 37.95 -2.36 24.41
N GLN A 392 36.79 -3.02 24.46
CA GLN A 392 35.55 -2.49 23.93
C GLN A 392 35.02 -1.29 24.73
N VAL A 393 35.10 -1.34 26.06
CA VAL A 393 34.56 -0.31 26.97
C VAL A 393 35.51 0.86 27.13
N ASN A 394 36.81 0.67 26.86
CA ASN A 394 37.79 1.73 26.97
C ASN A 394 37.47 2.91 26.04
N GLY A 395 37.39 4.11 26.61
CA GLY A 395 37.05 5.33 25.87
C GLY A 395 35.54 5.58 25.73
N ALA A 396 34.70 4.73 26.32
CA ALA A 396 33.26 4.96 26.33
C ALA A 396 32.92 6.26 27.06
N ILE A 397 32.09 7.10 26.42
CA ILE A 397 31.64 8.37 26.98
C ILE A 397 30.15 8.24 27.31
N LEU A 398 29.79 8.51 28.54
CA LEU A 398 28.42 8.63 29.02
C LEU A 398 28.09 10.11 29.17
N ARG A 399 27.02 10.55 28.52
CA ARG A 399 26.54 11.94 28.63
C ARG A 399 25.63 12.12 29.83
N PRO A 400 25.45 13.35 30.31
CA PRO A 400 24.48 13.65 31.36
C PRO A 400 23.10 13.08 31.07
N GLY A 401 22.51 12.34 32.01
CA GLY A 401 21.21 11.69 31.89
C GLY A 401 21.21 10.35 31.18
N GLU A 402 22.30 9.94 30.52
CA GLU A 402 22.39 8.65 29.83
C GLU A 402 22.55 7.49 30.80
N THR A 403 22.02 6.33 30.40
CA THR A 403 22.22 5.06 31.10
C THR A 403 23.17 4.19 30.27
N PHE A 404 24.24 3.75 30.90
CA PHE A 404 25.16 2.75 30.35
C PHE A 404 24.62 1.36 30.64
N SER A 405 24.68 0.48 29.65
CA SER A 405 24.39 -0.96 29.76
C SER A 405 25.63 -1.73 29.28
N LEU A 406 26.20 -2.57 30.12
CA LEU A 406 27.38 -3.33 29.74
C LEU A 406 27.07 -4.33 28.60
N ASN A 407 25.96 -5.05 28.70
CA ASN A 407 25.54 -5.95 27.64
C ASN A 407 25.17 -5.20 26.35
N GLY A 408 24.46 -4.08 26.46
CA GLY A 408 24.09 -3.25 25.32
C GLY A 408 25.29 -2.64 24.59
N TYR A 409 26.32 -2.23 25.33
CA TYR A 409 27.52 -1.62 24.77
C TYR A 409 28.44 -2.65 24.10
N THR A 410 28.64 -3.83 24.71
CA THR A 410 29.56 -4.86 24.21
C THR A 410 28.95 -5.77 23.15
N GLY A 411 27.63 -5.85 23.08
CA GLY A 411 26.92 -6.76 22.19
C GLY A 411 27.11 -8.24 22.50
N PRO A 412 26.82 -9.12 21.52
CA PRO A 412 26.90 -10.57 21.71
C PRO A 412 28.31 -11.08 22.00
N ARG A 413 28.41 -12.01 22.96
CA ARG A 413 29.67 -12.61 23.42
C ARG A 413 29.80 -14.03 22.89
N ASN A 414 30.43 -14.17 21.75
CA ASN A 414 30.65 -15.46 21.09
C ASN A 414 32.07 -15.55 20.49
N ALA A 415 32.44 -16.70 19.96
CA ALA A 415 33.76 -16.92 19.36
C ALA A 415 34.04 -15.99 18.16
N ALA A 416 33.00 -15.65 17.37
CA ALA A 416 33.16 -14.75 16.22
C ALA A 416 33.46 -13.30 16.65
N THR A 417 33.06 -12.91 17.86
CA THR A 417 33.37 -11.60 18.47
C THR A 417 34.64 -11.64 19.32
N GLY A 418 35.40 -12.75 19.31
CA GLY A 418 36.70 -12.86 19.95
C GLY A 418 36.70 -13.32 21.39
N TYR A 419 35.58 -13.86 21.90
CA TYR A 419 35.52 -14.44 23.25
C TYR A 419 35.86 -15.93 23.21
N VAL A 420 36.49 -16.41 24.29
CA VAL A 420 36.95 -17.79 24.46
C VAL A 420 36.16 -18.50 25.56
N ASP A 421 36.26 -19.84 25.57
CA ASP A 421 35.71 -20.67 26.63
C ASP A 421 36.50 -20.47 27.93
N ALA A 422 35.80 -20.17 29.04
CA ALA A 422 36.41 -19.95 30.35
C ALA A 422 35.40 -20.26 31.48
N GLY A 423 35.86 -20.13 32.72
CA GLY A 423 35.04 -20.45 33.89
C GLY A 423 33.81 -19.57 34.05
N ILE A 424 32.67 -20.19 34.24
CA ILE A 424 31.39 -19.58 34.62
C ILE A 424 30.82 -20.24 35.86
N ILE A 425 29.81 -19.59 36.44
CA ILE A 425 28.95 -20.21 37.48
C ILE A 425 27.61 -20.50 36.80
N ASP A 426 27.25 -21.78 36.72
CA ASP A 426 26.00 -22.24 36.17
C ASP A 426 25.17 -22.95 37.23
N HIS A 427 23.98 -22.46 37.50
CA HIS A 427 23.10 -22.99 38.55
C HIS A 427 23.78 -23.19 39.91
N GLY A 428 24.67 -22.24 40.32
CA GLY A 428 25.42 -22.30 41.56
C GLY A 428 26.61 -23.26 41.57
N ARG A 429 27.03 -23.79 40.41
CA ARG A 429 28.19 -24.69 40.27
C ARG A 429 29.22 -24.13 39.30
N PRO A 430 30.51 -24.40 39.56
CA PRO A 430 31.56 -24.12 38.57
C PRO A 430 31.30 -24.87 37.24
N SER A 431 31.31 -24.16 36.12
CA SER A 431 31.13 -24.66 34.77
C SER A 431 32.02 -23.89 33.79
N ARG A 432 31.91 -24.17 32.52
CA ARG A 432 32.68 -23.47 31.47
C ARG A 432 31.72 -23.00 30.37
N GLY A 433 32.06 -21.85 29.78
CA GLY A 433 31.29 -21.29 28.66
C GLY A 433 32.00 -20.12 27.99
N ILE A 434 31.60 -19.81 26.76
CA ILE A 434 32.19 -18.68 26.02
C ILE A 434 31.87 -17.39 26.76
N GLY A 435 32.88 -16.53 26.95
CA GLY A 435 32.74 -15.29 27.69
C GLY A 435 32.83 -15.44 29.22
N GLY A 436 33.24 -16.62 29.73
CA GLY A 436 33.48 -16.82 31.18
C GLY A 436 34.49 -15.83 31.73
N GLY A 437 34.32 -15.45 33.01
CA GLY A 437 35.17 -14.49 33.74
C GLY A 437 34.79 -13.03 33.59
N ILE A 438 33.89 -12.62 32.67
CA ILE A 438 33.51 -11.22 32.43
C ILE A 438 32.82 -10.58 33.63
N SER A 439 32.21 -11.36 34.51
CA SER A 439 31.65 -10.87 35.79
C SER A 439 32.70 -10.17 36.67
N GLN A 440 33.98 -10.49 36.50
CA GLN A 440 35.07 -9.75 37.18
C GLN A 440 35.21 -8.32 36.61
N PHE A 441 35.13 -8.14 35.29
CA PHE A 441 35.07 -6.81 34.70
C PHE A 441 33.82 -6.06 35.19
N ALA A 442 32.64 -6.72 35.16
CA ALA A 442 31.38 -6.17 35.64
C ALA A 442 31.48 -5.70 37.09
N THR A 443 32.05 -6.51 37.98
CA THR A 443 32.31 -6.15 39.40
C THR A 443 33.24 -4.94 39.51
N THR A 444 34.30 -4.89 38.69
CA THR A 444 35.25 -3.76 38.69
C THR A 444 34.58 -2.46 38.24
N LEU A 445 33.82 -2.55 37.15
CA LEU A 445 33.05 -1.43 36.61
C LEU A 445 32.00 -0.95 37.63
N TYR A 446 31.23 -1.86 38.19
CA TYR A 446 30.23 -1.56 39.21
C TYR A 446 30.84 -0.81 40.42
N ASN A 447 31.97 -1.27 40.94
CA ASN A 447 32.64 -0.57 42.03
C ASN A 447 33.15 0.82 41.64
N ALA A 448 33.70 0.98 40.44
CA ALA A 448 34.10 2.30 39.93
C ALA A 448 32.88 3.24 39.88
N THR A 449 31.74 2.79 39.35
CA THR A 449 30.49 3.58 39.29
C THR A 449 29.89 3.83 40.67
N TYR A 450 29.98 2.87 41.57
CA TYR A 450 29.57 3.01 42.97
C TYR A 450 30.32 4.16 43.64
N PHE A 451 31.66 4.18 43.56
CA PHE A 451 32.46 5.24 44.18
C PHE A 451 32.43 6.57 43.41
N ALA A 452 32.03 6.58 42.16
CA ALA A 452 31.75 7.79 41.39
C ALA A 452 30.42 8.46 41.80
N GLY A 453 29.58 7.78 42.55
CA GLY A 453 28.27 8.31 42.98
C GLY A 453 27.18 8.16 41.91
N LEU A 454 27.39 7.36 40.85
CA LEU A 454 26.41 7.17 39.80
C LEU A 454 25.20 6.39 40.29
N THR A 455 24.08 6.58 39.66
CA THR A 455 22.85 5.86 39.99
C THR A 455 22.92 4.42 39.48
N ASP A 456 22.80 3.48 40.39
CA ASP A 456 22.69 2.05 40.11
C ASP A 456 21.29 1.77 39.57
N VAL A 457 21.22 1.32 38.31
CA VAL A 457 19.98 0.99 37.60
C VAL A 457 19.71 -0.51 37.62
N GLU A 458 20.74 -1.31 37.41
CA GLU A 458 20.68 -2.76 37.45
C GLU A 458 22.04 -3.35 37.76
N HIS A 459 22.12 -4.19 38.76
CA HIS A 459 23.20 -5.11 39.01
C HIS A 459 22.69 -6.32 39.79
N LYS A 460 23.42 -7.41 39.76
CA LYS A 460 23.12 -8.60 40.54
C LYS A 460 24.41 -9.22 41.08
N GLU A 461 24.42 -9.54 42.39
CA GLU A 461 25.51 -10.30 43.02
C GLU A 461 25.54 -11.75 42.54
N HIS A 462 26.68 -12.44 42.75
CA HIS A 462 26.78 -13.88 42.59
C HIS A 462 25.94 -14.62 43.64
N SER A 463 25.49 -15.83 43.31
CA SER A 463 24.70 -16.65 44.24
C SER A 463 25.48 -17.03 45.49
N TYR A 464 26.78 -17.33 45.37
CA TYR A 464 27.69 -17.52 46.50
C TYR A 464 28.86 -16.53 46.44
N TYR A 465 29.45 -16.28 47.60
CA TYR A 465 30.50 -15.29 47.74
C TYR A 465 31.82 -15.71 47.08
N ILE A 466 32.38 -14.83 46.27
CA ILE A 466 33.69 -15.00 45.64
C ILE A 466 34.70 -14.12 46.37
N SER A 467 35.63 -14.72 47.07
CA SER A 467 36.55 -14.06 48.04
C SER A 467 37.43 -12.96 47.44
N ARG A 468 37.66 -12.95 46.13
CA ARG A 468 38.42 -11.89 45.45
C ARG A 468 37.61 -10.61 45.17
N TYR A 469 36.31 -10.60 45.49
CA TYR A 469 35.44 -9.44 45.35
C TYR A 469 35.05 -8.83 46.70
N PRO A 470 34.76 -7.52 46.76
CA PRO A 470 34.22 -6.93 47.97
C PRO A 470 32.81 -7.43 48.22
N ALA A 471 32.57 -8.02 49.40
CA ALA A 471 31.25 -8.54 49.74
C ALA A 471 30.18 -7.45 49.68
N ALA A 472 28.98 -7.79 49.19
CA ALA A 472 27.82 -6.92 48.93
C ALA A 472 28.07 -5.86 47.83
N ARG A 473 29.20 -5.85 47.15
CA ARG A 473 29.52 -4.94 46.04
C ARG A 473 30.07 -5.68 44.80
N GLU A 474 29.55 -6.86 44.53
CA GLU A 474 29.84 -7.61 43.30
C GLU A 474 28.75 -7.38 42.27
N ALA A 475 29.12 -7.64 41.02
CA ALA A 475 28.18 -7.64 39.94
C ALA A 475 28.50 -8.80 38.96
N THR A 476 27.48 -9.58 38.62
CA THR A 476 27.55 -10.58 37.58
C THR A 476 26.88 -10.08 36.30
N VAL A 477 27.25 -10.66 35.16
CA VAL A 477 26.58 -10.42 33.89
C VAL A 477 26.35 -11.74 33.16
N PHE A 478 25.19 -11.80 32.54
CA PHE A 478 24.84 -12.91 31.64
C PHE A 478 24.05 -12.34 30.46
N GLU A 479 24.49 -12.65 29.25
CA GLU A 479 23.88 -12.09 28.04
C GLU A 479 22.38 -12.42 27.98
N GLY A 480 21.55 -11.39 27.77
CA GLY A 480 20.11 -11.51 27.67
C GLY A 480 19.35 -11.69 29.00
N ALA A 481 20.04 -11.83 30.14
CA ALA A 481 19.40 -12.11 31.43
C ALA A 481 19.84 -11.20 32.59
N ILE A 482 21.13 -10.90 32.71
CA ILE A 482 21.68 -10.10 33.82
C ILE A 482 22.63 -9.06 33.29
N ASP A 483 22.44 -7.80 33.64
CA ASP A 483 23.26 -6.69 33.15
C ASP A 483 23.87 -5.88 34.32
N VAL A 484 24.84 -5.03 33.97
CA VAL A 484 25.27 -3.92 34.79
C VAL A 484 24.88 -2.64 34.11
N LYS A 485 23.91 -1.92 34.71
CA LYS A 485 23.42 -0.64 34.19
C LYS A 485 23.57 0.44 35.25
N PHE A 486 24.08 1.57 34.82
CA PHE A 486 24.20 2.75 35.69
C PHE A 486 23.88 4.01 34.90
N ARG A 487 23.42 5.04 35.60
CA ARG A 487 23.04 6.32 34.97
C ARG A 487 23.86 7.47 35.58
N ASP A 488 24.25 8.37 34.69
CA ASP A 488 24.88 9.64 35.10
C ASP A 488 23.80 10.70 35.30
N ASP A 489 23.45 10.96 36.55
CA ASP A 489 22.50 12.02 36.91
C ASP A 489 23.20 13.37 37.17
N SER A 490 24.50 13.48 36.89
CA SER A 490 25.25 14.74 37.00
C SER A 490 25.01 15.64 35.80
N SER A 491 25.51 16.87 35.90
CA SER A 491 25.49 17.84 34.77
C SER A 491 26.68 17.73 33.81
N THR A 492 27.60 16.81 34.07
CA THR A 492 28.84 16.64 33.30
C THR A 492 28.95 15.19 32.79
N GLY A 493 29.66 14.97 31.67
CA GLY A 493 29.86 13.63 31.14
C GLY A 493 30.91 12.82 31.91
N ILE A 494 30.93 11.54 31.60
CA ILE A 494 31.88 10.56 32.18
C ILE A 494 32.58 9.83 31.05
N LEU A 495 33.93 9.73 31.16
CA LEU A 495 34.76 8.87 30.30
C LEU A 495 35.15 7.63 31.11
N ILE A 496 34.99 6.46 30.54
CA ILE A 496 35.43 5.18 31.12
C ILE A 496 36.80 4.82 30.53
N GLN A 497 37.79 4.75 31.39
CA GLN A 497 39.11 4.23 31.04
C GLN A 497 39.29 2.84 31.63
N THR A 498 39.84 1.91 30.86
CA THR A 498 40.15 0.57 31.33
C THR A 498 41.63 0.28 31.15
N ILE A 499 42.26 -0.38 32.13
CA ILE A 499 43.63 -0.82 32.04
C ILE A 499 43.68 -2.31 32.43
N TRP A 500 43.97 -3.14 31.46
CA TRP A 500 44.13 -4.59 31.64
C TRP A 500 45.58 -4.95 31.75
N THR A 501 45.89 -5.87 32.67
CA THR A 501 47.17 -6.58 32.74
C THR A 501 46.90 -8.08 32.83
N PRO A 502 47.90 -8.96 32.66
CA PRO A 502 47.69 -10.40 32.83
C PRO A 502 47.14 -10.82 34.19
N THR A 503 47.24 -9.98 35.20
CA THR A 503 46.86 -10.29 36.60
C THR A 503 45.76 -9.40 37.19
N SER A 504 45.41 -8.29 36.52
CA SER A 504 44.46 -7.33 37.05
C SER A 504 43.68 -6.58 35.93
N ILE A 505 42.51 -6.08 36.33
CA ILE A 505 41.73 -5.14 35.53
C ILE A 505 41.39 -3.93 36.40
N THR A 506 41.68 -2.75 35.89
CA THR A 506 41.35 -1.47 36.50
C THR A 506 40.35 -0.73 35.65
N VAL A 507 39.30 -0.21 36.25
CA VAL A 507 38.37 0.73 35.62
C VAL A 507 38.49 2.07 36.35
N THR A 508 38.75 3.11 35.57
CA THR A 508 38.85 4.50 36.05
C THR A 508 37.77 5.33 35.38
N LEU A 509 37.00 6.06 36.13
CA LEU A 509 36.01 7.01 35.66
C LEU A 509 36.58 8.42 35.75
N TRP A 510 36.49 9.12 34.64
CA TRP A 510 36.91 10.50 34.49
C TRP A 510 35.70 11.40 34.26
N GLY A 511 35.64 12.54 34.94
CA GLY A 511 34.51 13.46 34.89
C GLY A 511 34.79 14.73 35.69
N THR A 512 33.76 15.34 36.25
CA THR A 512 33.85 16.38 37.26
C THR A 512 33.45 15.79 38.61
N LYS A 513 34.27 15.94 39.61
CA LYS A 513 34.01 15.36 40.95
C LYS A 513 32.95 16.17 41.70
N HIS A 514 31.73 15.67 41.72
CA HIS A 514 30.60 16.28 42.42
C HIS A 514 30.37 15.70 43.81
N VAL A 515 30.78 14.43 44.02
CA VAL A 515 30.52 13.71 45.25
C VAL A 515 31.74 12.95 45.75
N VAL A 516 31.71 12.60 47.04
CA VAL A 516 32.59 11.62 47.68
C VAL A 516 31.70 10.50 48.22
N VAL A 517 32.10 9.28 47.95
CA VAL A 517 31.32 8.09 48.36
C VAL A 517 32.11 7.25 49.34
N GLU A 518 31.47 6.88 50.44
CA GLU A 518 31.98 5.97 51.44
C GLU A 518 31.15 4.69 51.47
N SER A 519 31.82 3.55 51.64
CA SER A 519 31.19 2.24 51.84
C SER A 519 31.47 1.77 53.26
N ILE A 520 30.41 1.48 53.99
CA ILE A 520 30.48 0.96 55.36
C ILE A 520 29.94 -0.47 55.33
N THR A 521 30.85 -1.43 55.37
CA THR A 521 30.53 -2.87 55.32
C THR A 521 30.27 -3.38 56.74
N GLY A 522 29.13 -4.03 56.93
CA GLY A 522 28.74 -4.63 58.22
C GLY A 522 29.40 -6.00 58.46
N PRO A 523 29.17 -6.59 59.63
CA PRO A 523 29.65 -7.95 59.92
C PRO A 523 28.90 -9.02 59.11
N ARG A 524 29.53 -10.17 58.91
CA ARG A 524 28.85 -11.36 58.36
C ARG A 524 27.95 -11.96 59.45
N THR A 525 26.71 -12.25 59.06
CA THR A 525 25.67 -12.83 59.93
C THR A 525 24.93 -13.96 59.23
N ASP A 526 24.01 -14.60 59.88
CA ASP A 526 23.08 -15.58 59.28
C ASP A 526 23.81 -16.67 58.50
N PHE A 527 24.84 -17.30 59.08
CA PHE A 527 25.65 -18.32 58.44
C PHE A 527 24.83 -19.56 58.11
N ILE A 528 25.00 -20.08 56.87
CA ILE A 528 24.36 -21.26 56.34
C ILE A 528 25.45 -22.28 55.99
N ASP A 529 25.36 -23.49 56.53
CA ASP A 529 26.38 -24.52 56.29
C ASP A 529 26.23 -25.07 54.86
N GLN A 530 27.41 -25.37 54.24
CA GLN A 530 27.46 -25.95 52.91
C GLN A 530 27.02 -27.43 52.94
N LYS A 531 26.46 -27.89 51.77
CA LYS A 531 26.15 -29.30 51.53
C LYS A 531 27.21 -29.93 50.72
N SER A 532 27.50 -31.25 50.97
CA SER A 532 28.38 -32.04 50.09
C SER A 532 27.54 -32.67 49.00
N GLU A 533 28.01 -32.55 47.76
CA GLU A 533 27.46 -33.19 46.58
C GLU A 533 28.50 -34.07 45.90
N THR A 534 28.13 -35.31 45.58
CA THR A 534 28.96 -36.21 44.79
C THR A 534 28.51 -36.14 43.35
N VAL A 535 29.39 -35.72 42.45
CA VAL A 535 29.14 -35.60 41.01
C VAL A 535 29.85 -36.77 40.30
N THR A 536 29.08 -37.59 39.58
CA THR A 536 29.60 -38.68 38.78
C THR A 536 29.70 -38.23 37.31
N GLY A 537 30.79 -38.56 36.63
CA GLY A 537 31.02 -38.20 35.23
C GLY A 537 31.81 -36.91 35.03
N GLN A 538 32.27 -36.71 33.81
CA GLN A 538 33.09 -35.53 33.39
C GLN A 538 32.23 -34.54 32.60
N PRO A 539 32.50 -33.21 32.65
CA PRO A 539 33.54 -32.60 33.48
C PRO A 539 33.09 -32.37 34.93
N CYS A 540 33.94 -32.66 35.91
CA CYS A 540 33.71 -32.33 37.33
C CYS A 540 34.87 -31.52 37.87
N THR A 541 34.60 -30.44 38.60
CA THR A 541 35.59 -29.65 39.35
C THR A 541 35.31 -29.78 40.84
N ALA A 542 36.23 -30.39 41.58
CA ALA A 542 36.11 -30.54 43.04
C ALA A 542 36.25 -29.18 43.73
N THR A 543 35.38 -28.90 44.72
CA THR A 543 35.47 -27.74 45.58
C THR A 543 35.39 -28.15 47.04
N GLN A 544 35.99 -27.36 47.93
CA GLN A 544 35.86 -27.57 49.40
C GLN A 544 34.51 -27.03 49.93
N GLY A 545 33.86 -26.16 49.13
CA GLY A 545 32.69 -25.41 49.55
C GLY A 545 33.00 -24.36 50.63
N GLU A 546 32.14 -23.39 50.72
CA GLU A 546 32.16 -22.35 51.75
C GLU A 546 30.77 -22.13 52.33
N ARG A 547 30.73 -21.68 53.60
CA ARG A 547 29.44 -21.32 54.24
C ARG A 547 28.84 -20.09 53.60
N GLY A 548 27.51 -20.13 53.36
CA GLY A 548 26.73 -18.95 53.06
C GLY A 548 26.63 -18.00 54.26
N PHE A 549 26.34 -16.73 53.97
CA PHE A 549 26.19 -15.70 55.03
C PHE A 549 25.41 -14.51 54.47
N SER A 550 24.84 -13.72 55.39
CA SER A 550 24.32 -12.39 55.09
C SER A 550 25.32 -11.30 55.47
N ILE A 551 25.33 -10.21 54.73
CA ILE A 551 26.18 -9.05 54.98
C ILE A 551 25.46 -7.78 54.51
N THR A 552 25.76 -6.65 55.14
CA THR A 552 25.26 -5.35 54.74
C THR A 552 26.40 -4.48 54.20
N ASP A 553 26.07 -3.64 53.20
CA ASP A 553 26.89 -2.51 52.76
C ASP A 553 26.06 -1.24 52.80
N THR A 554 26.57 -0.21 53.43
CA THR A 554 25.93 1.12 53.51
C THR A 554 26.72 2.09 52.66
N ARG A 555 26.13 2.52 51.55
CA ARG A 555 26.67 3.55 50.67
C ARG A 555 26.28 4.93 51.20
N VAL A 556 27.26 5.76 51.53
CA VAL A 556 27.06 7.14 51.96
C VAL A 556 27.62 8.06 50.90
N ILE A 557 26.78 8.91 50.34
CA ILE A 557 27.16 9.91 49.34
C ILE A 557 27.15 11.29 49.98
N ARG A 558 28.28 12.01 49.84
CA ARG A 558 28.43 13.37 50.35
C ARG A 558 28.78 14.31 49.21
N ASP A 559 28.36 15.57 49.32
CA ASP A 559 28.78 16.63 48.40
C ASP A 559 30.31 16.81 48.52
N ALA A 560 30.97 16.89 47.37
CA ALA A 560 32.44 16.96 47.31
C ALA A 560 33.04 18.26 47.87
N LYS A 561 32.27 19.36 47.93
CA LYS A 561 32.72 20.70 48.40
C LYS A 561 32.34 20.95 49.86
N THR A 562 31.08 20.64 50.20
CA THR A 562 30.53 20.95 51.55
C THR A 562 30.65 19.78 52.51
N HIS A 563 30.93 18.59 52.04
CA HIS A 563 30.92 17.32 52.78
C HIS A 563 29.55 16.96 53.41
N ALA A 564 28.51 17.72 53.09
CA ALA A 564 27.15 17.41 53.53
C ALA A 564 26.69 16.06 52.98
N GLU A 565 26.03 15.28 53.79
CA GLU A 565 25.46 14.00 53.39
C GLU A 565 24.26 14.23 52.46
N ILE A 566 24.33 13.70 51.21
CA ILE A 566 23.29 13.77 50.20
C ILE A 566 22.35 12.58 50.35
N SER A 567 22.91 11.39 50.53
CA SER A 567 22.14 10.16 50.67
C SER A 567 22.89 9.08 51.42
N ARG A 568 22.10 8.21 52.08
CA ARG A 568 22.56 7.01 52.75
C ARG A 568 21.64 5.85 52.40
N HIS A 569 22.20 4.79 51.84
CA HIS A 569 21.43 3.61 51.47
C HIS A 569 22.13 2.35 51.97
N THR A 570 21.44 1.52 52.74
CA THR A 570 21.93 0.23 53.23
C THR A 570 21.30 -0.91 52.45
N ARG A 571 22.13 -1.76 51.87
CA ARG A 571 21.72 -2.98 51.20
C ARG A 571 22.16 -4.19 52.03
N LYS A 572 21.27 -5.19 52.17
CA LYS A 572 21.60 -6.50 52.74
C LYS A 572 21.69 -7.48 51.59
N VAL A 573 22.80 -8.22 51.51
CA VAL A 573 23.02 -9.31 50.56
C VAL A 573 23.16 -10.61 51.33
N THR A 574 22.51 -11.66 50.82
CA THR A 574 22.61 -13.01 51.38
C THR A 574 23.23 -13.91 50.31
N TYR A 575 24.34 -14.51 50.66
CA TYR A 575 25.03 -15.48 49.83
C TYR A 575 24.61 -16.89 50.20
N ASP A 576 24.27 -17.69 49.20
CA ASP A 576 24.09 -19.12 49.36
C ASP A 576 25.41 -19.80 49.75
N PRO A 577 25.40 -20.95 50.44
CA PRO A 577 26.62 -21.72 50.62
C PRO A 577 27.15 -22.27 49.29
N GLU A 578 28.47 -22.17 49.07
CA GLU A 578 29.12 -22.90 47.98
C GLU A 578 29.12 -24.39 48.31
N PRO A 579 28.58 -25.28 47.46
CA PRO A 579 28.59 -26.72 47.74
C PRO A 579 30.01 -27.29 47.76
N GLN A 580 30.28 -28.21 48.65
CA GLN A 580 31.41 -29.08 48.57
C GLN A 580 31.16 -30.08 47.43
N VAL A 581 31.94 -30.01 46.33
CA VAL A 581 31.81 -30.92 45.22
C VAL A 581 32.89 -32.03 45.30
N ILE A 582 32.43 -33.27 45.40
CA ILE A 582 33.27 -34.45 45.37
C ILE A 582 33.11 -35.14 44.03
N CYS A 583 34.18 -35.19 43.22
CA CYS A 583 34.13 -35.89 41.94
C CYS A 583 34.31 -37.38 42.16
N ALA A 584 33.33 -38.19 41.87
CA ALA A 584 33.45 -39.65 41.83
C ALA A 584 33.81 -40.12 40.43
N ALA A 585 34.62 -41.17 40.35
CA ALA A 585 35.13 -41.76 39.12
C ALA A 585 33.99 -42.36 38.26
#